data_0fc7d00a4e733757ad20bae8da454e99
#
_entry.id   0fc7d00a4e733757ad20bae8da454e99
#
_cell.length_a   1.000
_cell.length_b   1.000
_cell.length_c   1.000
_cell.angle_alpha   90.00
_cell.angle_beta   90.00
_cell.angle_gamma   90.00
#
_symmetry.space_group_name_H-M   'P 1'
#
loop_
_entity.id
_entity.type
_entity.pdbx_description
1 polymer ?
#
loop_
_entity_poly.entity_id
_entity_poly.type
_entity_poly.pdbx_seq_one_letter_code
_entity_poly.pdbx_strand_id
1 'polypeptide(L)'
;TLLEKIASATRRICIVALYLEQDEGGRGILNALYEAKRQRPELDVRVLVDWHRAQRGRIGAAASNTNADWYCRMAQENPGVDVPVYGVPVNTREALGVLHFKGFIIDDSVLYSGASLNDVYLHQLDKYRYDRYHLIRNPQMADIMFNWVDKNLVHGRGVNRLDDPERPKSPEIKNDVRAFRQELRDAVYHFQGDANNEELSVTPLVGLGKSSLLNKTIFHLMPCAEQKLTICTPYFNLPAVLVRNIIQLLRDGKKVEIIVGDKTANDFFIPEDQPFKIIGALPHFHRRAPREIGRAHV
;
A
#
# COMPACT_ATOMS: atom_id res chain seq x y z
N THR A 1 -6.18 15.47 9.31
CA THR A 1 -6.94 15.46 8.00
C THR A 1 -7.66 14.13 7.78
N LEU A 2 -7.01 12.95 7.93
CA LEU A 2 -7.69 11.65 7.72
C LEU A 2 -8.85 11.47 8.72
N LEU A 3 -8.62 11.66 10.02
CA LEU A 3 -9.66 11.55 11.06
C LEU A 3 -10.82 12.54 10.84
N GLU A 4 -10.52 13.77 10.46
CA GLU A 4 -11.55 14.77 10.11
C GLU A 4 -12.40 14.33 8.92
N LYS A 5 -11.76 13.76 7.89
CA LYS A 5 -12.48 13.22 6.73
C LYS A 5 -13.36 12.03 7.10
N ILE A 6 -12.87 11.12 7.95
CA ILE A 6 -13.66 10.01 8.46
C ILE A 6 -14.88 10.53 9.24
N ALA A 7 -14.66 11.48 10.15
CA ALA A 7 -15.73 12.06 10.98
C ALA A 7 -16.80 12.78 10.12
N SER A 8 -16.41 13.42 9.02
CA SER A 8 -17.31 14.18 8.14
C SER A 8 -17.90 13.36 6.98
N ALA A 9 -17.52 12.11 6.79
CA ALA A 9 -17.98 11.27 5.69
C ALA A 9 -19.49 11.02 5.77
N THR A 10 -20.19 11.09 4.64
CA THR A 10 -21.65 10.98 4.57
C THR A 10 -22.15 9.80 3.77
N ARG A 11 -21.37 9.28 2.83
CA ARG A 11 -21.79 8.20 1.92
C ARG A 11 -20.91 6.96 2.03
N ARG A 12 -19.61 7.14 1.97
CA ARG A 12 -18.67 6.02 1.90
C ARG A 12 -17.28 6.36 2.45
N ILE A 13 -16.65 5.36 3.01
CA ILE A 13 -15.23 5.34 3.39
C ILE A 13 -14.65 4.03 2.90
N CYS A 14 -13.65 4.07 2.03
CA CYS A 14 -12.90 2.91 1.59
C CYS A 14 -11.41 3.16 1.83
N ILE A 15 -10.81 2.39 2.71
CA ILE A 15 -9.40 2.49 3.08
C ILE A 15 -8.68 1.27 2.55
N VAL A 16 -7.69 1.46 1.67
CA VAL A 16 -6.82 0.38 1.22
C VAL A 16 -5.38 0.69 1.62
N ALA A 17 -4.79 -0.18 2.41
CA ALA A 17 -3.41 -0.08 2.90
C ALA A 17 -2.74 -1.45 2.94
N LEU A 18 -1.40 -1.47 3.05
CA LEU A 18 -0.70 -2.73 3.29
C LEU A 18 -1.09 -3.34 4.64
N TYR A 19 -1.25 -2.50 5.65
CA TYR A 19 -1.72 -2.88 6.99
C TYR A 19 -2.34 -1.68 7.71
N LEU A 20 -3.21 -1.99 8.64
CA LEU A 20 -3.68 -1.15 9.74
C LEU A 20 -3.17 -1.78 11.03
N GLU A 21 -2.20 -1.16 11.67
CA GLU A 21 -1.47 -1.76 12.80
C GLU A 21 -2.19 -1.52 14.12
N GLN A 22 -2.09 -2.48 15.05
CA GLN A 22 -2.59 -2.32 16.41
C GLN A 22 -1.61 -1.47 17.25
N ASP A 23 -1.45 -0.20 16.88
CA ASP A 23 -0.72 0.81 17.64
C ASP A 23 -1.63 2.03 17.90
N GLU A 24 -1.10 3.12 18.43
CA GLU A 24 -1.93 4.28 18.79
C GLU A 24 -2.62 4.89 17.58
N GLY A 25 -1.87 5.12 16.49
CA GLY A 25 -2.40 5.68 15.26
C GLY A 25 -3.43 4.79 14.58
N GLY A 26 -3.15 3.49 14.49
CA GLY A 26 -4.09 2.55 13.88
C GLY A 26 -5.37 2.36 14.70
N ARG A 27 -5.24 2.32 16.04
CA ARG A 27 -6.42 2.30 16.93
C ARG A 27 -7.27 3.56 16.78
N GLY A 28 -6.64 4.73 16.71
CA GLY A 28 -7.34 5.99 16.48
C GLY A 28 -8.17 5.97 15.20
N ILE A 29 -7.61 5.43 14.10
CA ILE A 29 -8.33 5.31 12.83
C ILE A 29 -9.48 4.30 12.94
N LEU A 30 -9.24 3.09 13.45
CA LEU A 30 -10.29 2.06 13.53
C LEU A 30 -11.44 2.50 14.44
N ASN A 31 -11.14 3.11 15.58
CA ASN A 31 -12.15 3.69 16.47
C ASN A 31 -12.97 4.80 15.76
N ALA A 32 -12.31 5.67 15.00
CA ALA A 32 -13.00 6.72 14.25
C ALA A 32 -13.96 6.13 13.18
N LEU A 33 -13.59 5.02 12.54
CA LEU A 33 -14.45 4.31 11.58
C LEU A 33 -15.68 3.72 12.28
N TYR A 34 -15.51 3.05 13.42
CA TYR A 34 -16.62 2.54 14.21
C TYR A 34 -17.56 3.67 14.70
N GLU A 35 -16.98 4.79 15.15
CA GLU A 35 -17.77 5.95 15.59
C GLU A 35 -18.53 6.58 14.42
N ALA A 36 -17.90 6.77 13.27
CA ALA A 36 -18.55 7.30 12.08
C ALA A 36 -19.71 6.40 11.63
N LYS A 37 -19.53 5.08 11.64
CA LYS A 37 -20.57 4.10 11.29
C LYS A 37 -21.70 4.06 12.31
N ARG A 38 -21.39 4.21 13.61
CA ARG A 38 -22.40 4.27 14.68
C ARG A 38 -23.30 5.50 14.54
N GLN A 39 -22.72 6.66 14.23
CA GLN A 39 -23.45 7.90 14.01
C GLN A 39 -24.25 7.90 12.71
N ARG A 40 -23.79 7.18 11.71
CA ARG A 40 -24.38 7.09 10.36
C ARG A 40 -24.46 5.62 9.91
N PRO A 41 -25.50 4.89 10.33
CA PRO A 41 -25.63 3.46 10.03
C PRO A 41 -25.60 3.10 8.53
N GLU A 42 -26.06 4.01 7.65
CA GLU A 42 -26.01 3.82 6.19
C GLU A 42 -24.63 4.08 5.59
N LEU A 43 -23.67 4.60 6.32
CA LEU A 43 -22.33 4.86 5.80
C LEU A 43 -21.67 3.56 5.31
N ASP A 44 -21.31 3.48 4.04
CA ASP A 44 -20.55 2.34 3.50
C ASP A 44 -19.08 2.45 3.94
N VAL A 45 -18.67 1.59 4.86
CA VAL A 45 -17.31 1.57 5.38
C VAL A 45 -16.63 0.28 4.96
N ARG A 46 -15.43 0.39 4.35
CA ARG A 46 -14.63 -0.75 3.93
C ARG A 46 -13.16 -0.51 4.23
N VAL A 47 -12.52 -1.47 4.88
CA VAL A 47 -11.07 -1.48 5.11
C VAL A 47 -10.49 -2.70 4.42
N LEU A 48 -9.47 -2.49 3.59
CA LEU A 48 -8.79 -3.58 2.89
C LEU A 48 -7.30 -3.55 3.24
N VAL A 49 -6.78 -4.69 3.67
CA VAL A 49 -5.36 -4.85 4.03
C VAL A 49 -4.81 -6.14 3.44
N ASP A 50 -3.49 -6.29 3.43
CA ASP A 50 -2.87 -7.55 3.00
C ASP A 50 -3.23 -8.70 3.93
N TRP A 51 -3.68 -9.81 3.33
CA TRP A 51 -4.11 -11.01 4.03
C TRP A 51 -3.03 -11.62 4.93
N HIS A 52 -1.82 -11.77 4.40
CA HIS A 52 -0.74 -12.42 5.14
C HIS A 52 -0.16 -11.50 6.20
N ARG A 53 0.01 -10.22 5.86
CA ARG A 53 0.56 -9.23 6.78
C ARG A 53 -0.33 -9.02 8.00
N ALA A 54 -1.65 -9.07 7.85
CA ALA A 54 -2.60 -8.93 8.96
C ALA A 54 -2.60 -10.13 9.91
N GLN A 55 -2.26 -11.32 9.42
CA GLN A 55 -2.31 -12.57 10.19
C GLN A 55 -0.95 -13.01 10.78
N ARG A 56 0.09 -12.25 10.58
CA ARG A 56 1.35 -12.44 11.30
C ARG A 56 1.56 -11.36 12.35
N GLY A 57 2.20 -11.70 13.44
CA GLY A 57 2.67 -10.73 14.42
C GLY A 57 3.77 -9.82 13.86
N ARG A 58 4.17 -8.80 14.61
CA ARG A 58 5.35 -8.00 14.32
C ARG A 58 6.59 -8.89 14.26
N ILE A 59 7.52 -8.59 13.36
CA ILE A 59 8.79 -9.30 13.30
C ILE A 59 9.51 -9.12 14.64
N GLY A 60 9.71 -10.21 15.38
CA GLY A 60 10.30 -10.19 16.72
C GLY A 60 9.30 -10.19 17.89
N ALA A 61 7.99 -10.04 17.64
CA ALA A 61 6.97 -10.17 18.68
C ALA A 61 6.50 -11.62 18.85
N ALA A 62 5.86 -11.91 20.01
CA ALA A 62 5.22 -13.19 20.23
C ALA A 62 4.10 -13.44 19.21
N ALA A 63 3.98 -14.70 18.77
CA ALA A 63 3.05 -15.12 17.71
C ALA A 63 1.55 -14.95 18.04
N SER A 64 1.21 -14.53 19.26
CA SER A 64 -0.16 -14.54 19.79
C SER A 64 -1.00 -13.27 19.51
N ASN A 65 -0.40 -12.20 18.97
CA ASN A 65 -1.11 -10.95 18.75
C ASN A 65 -0.97 -10.51 17.29
N THR A 66 -1.93 -10.91 16.47
CA THR A 66 -2.03 -10.47 15.08
C THR A 66 -2.98 -9.28 14.95
N ASN A 67 -2.84 -8.49 13.87
CA ASN A 67 -3.80 -7.45 13.58
C ASN A 67 -5.21 -8.03 13.29
N ALA A 68 -5.27 -9.20 12.65
CA ALA A 68 -6.55 -9.88 12.40
C ALA A 68 -7.29 -10.24 13.70
N ASP A 69 -6.57 -10.71 14.73
CA ASP A 69 -7.19 -10.99 16.02
C ASP A 69 -7.67 -9.72 16.71
N TRP A 70 -6.97 -8.61 16.51
CA TRP A 70 -7.44 -7.31 16.99
C TRP A 70 -8.69 -6.85 16.24
N TYR A 71 -8.77 -7.02 14.91
CA TYR A 71 -9.99 -6.68 14.15
C TYR A 71 -11.20 -7.50 14.63
N CYS A 72 -11.02 -8.81 14.91
CA CYS A 72 -12.07 -9.65 15.49
C CYS A 72 -12.55 -9.12 16.83
N ARG A 73 -11.62 -8.77 17.73
CA ARG A 73 -12.01 -8.18 19.03
C ARG A 73 -12.80 -6.88 18.87
N MET A 74 -12.34 -5.99 17.99
CA MET A 74 -13.05 -4.73 17.72
C MET A 74 -14.47 -4.97 17.20
N ALA A 75 -14.67 -5.95 16.33
CA ALA A 75 -16.00 -6.31 15.86
C ALA A 75 -16.88 -6.87 17.01
N GLN A 76 -16.34 -7.71 17.87
CA GLN A 76 -17.04 -8.26 19.03
C GLN A 76 -17.40 -7.19 20.07
N GLU A 77 -16.53 -6.20 20.27
CA GLU A 77 -16.74 -5.07 21.20
C GLU A 77 -17.74 -4.04 20.66
N ASN A 78 -18.09 -4.09 19.37
CA ASN A 78 -19.02 -3.16 18.70
C ASN A 78 -20.18 -3.90 18.03
N PRO A 79 -21.00 -4.66 18.77
CA PRO A 79 -22.08 -5.43 18.17
C PRO A 79 -23.08 -4.50 17.46
N GLY A 80 -23.49 -4.88 16.25
CA GLY A 80 -24.42 -4.11 15.44
C GLY A 80 -23.82 -2.93 14.66
N VAL A 81 -22.50 -2.70 14.78
CA VAL A 81 -21.77 -1.69 13.99
C VAL A 81 -20.81 -2.41 13.03
N ASP A 82 -21.21 -2.52 11.76
CA ASP A 82 -20.43 -3.27 10.76
C ASP A 82 -19.34 -2.39 10.10
N VAL A 83 -18.09 -2.66 10.45
CA VAL A 83 -16.89 -2.06 9.84
C VAL A 83 -16.02 -3.19 9.30
N PRO A 84 -16.35 -3.72 8.11
CA PRO A 84 -15.66 -4.88 7.56
C PRO A 84 -14.19 -4.61 7.26
N VAL A 85 -13.33 -5.50 7.70
CA VAL A 85 -11.89 -5.51 7.38
C VAL A 85 -11.59 -6.70 6.49
N TYR A 86 -11.35 -6.45 5.21
CA TYR A 86 -11.05 -7.47 4.21
C TYR A 86 -9.56 -7.74 4.13
N GLY A 87 -9.19 -9.01 4.12
CA GLY A 87 -7.84 -9.45 3.82
C GLY A 87 -7.71 -9.82 2.34
N VAL A 88 -6.82 -9.14 1.63
CA VAL A 88 -6.61 -9.32 0.19
C VAL A 88 -5.33 -10.10 -0.08
N PRO A 89 -5.41 -11.37 -0.52
CA PRO A 89 -4.24 -12.22 -0.74
C PRO A 89 -3.75 -12.12 -2.20
N VAL A 90 -2.90 -11.15 -2.51
CA VAL A 90 -2.37 -10.99 -3.89
C VAL A 90 -1.34 -12.07 -4.28
N ASN A 91 -0.88 -12.87 -3.34
CA ASN A 91 -0.04 -14.03 -3.58
C ASN A 91 -0.29 -15.13 -2.55
N THR A 92 0.20 -16.34 -2.82
CA THR A 92 0.03 -17.50 -1.91
C THR A 92 0.93 -17.45 -0.68
N ARG A 93 1.93 -16.56 -0.65
CA ARG A 93 2.82 -16.31 0.48
C ARG A 93 3.24 -14.85 0.49
N GLU A 94 3.40 -14.25 1.67
CA GLU A 94 3.85 -12.87 1.86
C GLU A 94 5.19 -12.58 1.14
N ALA A 95 6.16 -13.48 1.25
CA ALA A 95 7.48 -13.32 0.63
C ALA A 95 7.45 -13.26 -0.91
N LEU A 96 6.37 -13.68 -1.55
CA LEU A 96 6.19 -13.67 -3.01
C LEU A 96 5.44 -12.44 -3.51
N GLY A 97 4.92 -11.60 -2.61
CA GLY A 97 4.21 -10.37 -2.90
C GLY A 97 3.06 -10.10 -1.94
N VAL A 98 2.83 -8.83 -1.70
CA VAL A 98 1.83 -8.28 -0.78
C VAL A 98 0.92 -7.29 -1.50
N LEU A 99 -0.24 -7.01 -0.91
CA LEU A 99 -1.10 -5.92 -1.36
C LEU A 99 -0.39 -4.58 -1.12
N HIS A 100 0.24 -4.04 -2.15
CA HIS A 100 0.90 -2.75 -2.06
C HIS A 100 0.09 -1.61 -2.70
N PHE A 101 -1.15 -1.89 -3.08
CA PHE A 101 -2.13 -0.88 -3.47
C PHE A 101 -2.48 0.00 -2.28
N LYS A 102 -2.61 1.29 -2.52
CA LYS A 102 -2.99 2.28 -1.50
C LYS A 102 -3.94 3.30 -2.09
N GLY A 103 -4.72 3.90 -1.21
CA GLY A 103 -5.68 4.95 -1.52
C GLY A 103 -6.82 4.93 -0.53
N PHE A 104 -7.18 6.10 -0.03
CA PHE A 104 -8.32 6.25 0.87
C PHE A 104 -9.36 7.08 0.14
N ILE A 105 -10.52 6.48 -0.10
CA ILE A 105 -11.63 7.12 -0.78
C ILE A 105 -12.65 7.49 0.29
N ILE A 106 -12.93 8.77 0.44
CA ILE A 106 -13.88 9.30 1.41
C ILE A 106 -14.81 10.25 0.68
N ASP A 107 -16.06 9.82 0.51
CA ASP A 107 -17.06 10.49 -0.33
C ASP A 107 -16.48 10.79 -1.73
N ASP A 108 -16.33 12.06 -2.10
CA ASP A 108 -15.82 12.54 -3.39
C ASP A 108 -14.32 12.87 -3.35
N SER A 109 -13.63 12.44 -2.32
CA SER A 109 -12.20 12.74 -2.14
C SER A 109 -11.37 11.47 -2.15
N VAL A 110 -10.21 11.54 -2.78
CA VAL A 110 -9.16 10.53 -2.72
C VAL A 110 -7.98 11.10 -1.95
N LEU A 111 -7.62 10.47 -0.84
CA LEU A 111 -6.37 10.74 -0.14
C LEU A 111 -5.38 9.64 -0.53
N TYR A 112 -4.37 10.01 -1.31
CA TYR A 112 -3.38 9.10 -1.87
C TYR A 112 -2.01 9.31 -1.25
N SER A 113 -1.38 8.22 -0.80
CA SER A 113 -0.04 8.20 -0.22
C SER A 113 0.62 6.84 -0.40
N GLY A 114 1.93 6.76 -0.30
CA GLY A 114 2.69 5.51 -0.15
C GLY A 114 2.59 4.88 1.23
N ALA A 115 2.11 5.63 2.22
CA ALA A 115 2.05 5.24 3.63
C ALA A 115 1.10 4.07 3.91
N SER A 116 1.41 3.31 4.94
CA SER A 116 0.49 2.43 5.64
C SER A 116 0.00 3.10 6.92
N LEU A 117 -0.87 2.43 7.68
CA LEU A 117 -1.52 3.02 8.85
C LEU A 117 -0.90 2.48 10.13
N ASN A 118 0.11 3.20 10.63
CA ASN A 118 0.76 2.97 11.92
C ASN A 118 1.39 4.26 12.46
N ASP A 119 1.88 4.22 13.71
CA ASP A 119 2.45 5.37 14.41
C ASP A 119 3.56 6.08 13.62
N VAL A 120 4.45 5.30 12.99
CA VAL A 120 5.60 5.85 12.25
C VAL A 120 5.18 6.65 11.03
N TYR A 121 4.18 6.19 10.27
CA TYR A 121 3.64 6.90 9.11
C TYR A 121 2.67 8.02 9.50
N LEU A 122 2.01 7.89 10.67
CA LEU A 122 1.05 8.88 11.16
C LEU A 122 1.70 9.93 12.06
N HIS A 123 3.02 9.92 12.18
CA HIS A 123 3.82 10.87 12.96
C HIS A 123 3.41 10.94 14.44
N GLN A 124 3.09 9.78 15.03
CA GLN A 124 2.78 9.67 16.46
C GLN A 124 4.03 9.55 17.34
N LEU A 125 5.20 9.34 16.73
CA LEU A 125 6.48 9.14 17.43
C LEU A 125 7.53 10.14 16.93
N ASP A 126 8.59 10.34 17.70
CA ASP A 126 9.78 11.13 17.29
C ASP A 126 10.41 10.55 16.02
N LYS A 127 10.43 9.21 15.90
CA LYS A 127 10.85 8.53 14.69
C LYS A 127 9.67 8.44 13.73
N TYR A 128 9.75 9.12 12.61
CA TYR A 128 8.72 9.09 11.57
C TYR A 128 9.32 8.80 10.19
N ARG A 129 8.45 8.45 9.24
CA ARG A 129 8.80 8.33 7.81
C ARG A 129 8.21 9.50 7.05
N TYR A 130 9.06 10.17 6.29
CA TYR A 130 8.59 11.20 5.39
C TYR A 130 7.86 10.56 4.20
N ASP A 131 6.63 10.93 3.99
CA ASP A 131 5.81 10.50 2.86
C ASP A 131 5.02 11.68 2.30
N ARG A 132 4.60 11.56 1.05
CA ARG A 132 3.79 12.57 0.39
C ARG A 132 2.32 12.14 0.40
N TYR A 133 1.45 13.04 0.81
CA TYR A 133 0.02 12.87 0.82
C TYR A 133 -0.63 13.81 -0.19
N HIS A 134 -1.45 13.25 -1.08
CA HIS A 134 -2.24 14.01 -2.04
C HIS A 134 -3.70 13.90 -1.66
N LEU A 135 -4.33 15.03 -1.36
CA LEU A 135 -5.78 15.11 -1.20
C LEU A 135 -6.38 15.66 -2.50
N ILE A 136 -7.08 14.80 -3.20
CA ILE A 136 -7.69 15.10 -4.49
C ILE A 136 -9.19 15.07 -4.31
N ARG A 137 -9.86 16.20 -4.55
CA ARG A 137 -11.31 16.28 -4.55
C ARG A 137 -11.79 16.18 -5.99
N ASN A 138 -12.18 14.99 -6.38
CA ASN A 138 -12.71 14.70 -7.71
C ASN A 138 -13.69 13.52 -7.60
N PRO A 139 -15.02 13.78 -7.76
CA PRO A 139 -16.04 12.73 -7.63
C PRO A 139 -15.83 11.57 -8.60
N GLN A 140 -15.50 11.88 -9.86
CA GLN A 140 -15.30 10.87 -10.90
C GLN A 140 -14.12 9.95 -10.57
N MET A 141 -12.98 10.50 -10.15
CA MET A 141 -11.82 9.71 -9.72
C MET A 141 -12.15 8.85 -8.50
N ALA A 142 -12.86 9.41 -7.52
CA ALA A 142 -13.30 8.70 -6.34
C ALA A 142 -14.22 7.53 -6.69
N ASP A 143 -15.17 7.72 -7.59
CA ASP A 143 -16.09 6.69 -8.08
C ASP A 143 -15.34 5.58 -8.84
N ILE A 144 -14.44 5.94 -9.74
CA ILE A 144 -13.64 4.98 -10.53
C ILE A 144 -12.81 4.10 -9.60
N MET A 145 -12.11 4.70 -8.64
CA MET A 145 -11.27 3.96 -7.69
C MET A 145 -12.12 3.09 -6.76
N PHE A 146 -13.23 3.62 -6.24
CA PHE A 146 -14.13 2.87 -5.38
C PHE A 146 -14.74 1.65 -6.08
N ASN A 147 -15.28 1.85 -7.27
CA ASN A 147 -15.88 0.78 -8.08
C ASN A 147 -14.85 -0.28 -8.48
N TRP A 148 -13.62 0.15 -8.76
CA TRP A 148 -12.53 -0.80 -9.05
C TRP A 148 -12.18 -1.65 -7.83
N VAL A 149 -12.08 -1.04 -6.64
CA VAL A 149 -11.81 -1.74 -5.37
C VAL A 149 -12.96 -2.70 -5.06
N ASP A 150 -14.20 -2.24 -5.19
CA ASP A 150 -15.38 -3.07 -4.97
C ASP A 150 -15.36 -4.32 -5.86
N LYS A 151 -15.27 -4.12 -7.18
CA LYS A 151 -15.32 -5.18 -8.16
C LYS A 151 -14.14 -6.14 -8.05
N ASN A 152 -12.92 -5.61 -7.93
CA ASN A 152 -11.72 -6.41 -8.11
C ASN A 152 -11.07 -6.86 -6.79
N LEU A 153 -11.34 -6.19 -5.68
CA LEU A 153 -10.77 -6.58 -4.39
C LEU A 153 -11.82 -7.13 -3.43
N VAL A 154 -12.89 -6.39 -3.14
CA VAL A 154 -13.92 -6.84 -2.16
C VAL A 154 -14.56 -8.15 -2.61
N HIS A 155 -14.91 -8.26 -3.88
CA HIS A 155 -15.52 -9.46 -4.47
C HIS A 155 -14.49 -10.41 -5.12
N GLY A 156 -13.20 -10.21 -4.85
CA GLY A 156 -12.12 -11.05 -5.37
C GLY A 156 -12.10 -12.45 -4.75
N ARG A 157 -11.73 -13.45 -5.54
CA ARG A 157 -11.59 -14.82 -5.03
C ARG A 157 -10.54 -14.91 -3.93
N GLY A 158 -10.86 -15.61 -2.85
CA GLY A 158 -9.97 -15.79 -1.70
C GLY A 158 -9.84 -14.54 -0.83
N VAL A 159 -10.54 -13.44 -1.13
CA VAL A 159 -10.69 -12.30 -0.23
C VAL A 159 -11.73 -12.66 0.82
N ASN A 160 -11.37 -12.48 2.09
CA ASN A 160 -12.22 -12.84 3.21
C ASN A 160 -12.16 -11.76 4.29
N ARG A 161 -13.16 -11.70 5.15
CA ARG A 161 -13.17 -10.83 6.33
C ARG A 161 -12.12 -11.31 7.33
N LEU A 162 -11.27 -10.41 7.78
CA LEU A 162 -10.27 -10.64 8.82
C LEU A 162 -10.85 -10.41 10.22
N ASP A 163 -11.92 -9.67 10.32
CA ASP A 163 -12.68 -9.42 11.54
C ASP A 163 -13.70 -10.55 11.85
N ASP A 164 -13.76 -11.60 11.02
CA ASP A 164 -14.49 -12.84 11.26
C ASP A 164 -13.62 -13.86 11.99
N PRO A 165 -14.05 -14.39 13.15
CA PRO A 165 -13.32 -15.44 13.85
C PRO A 165 -13.28 -16.78 13.08
N GLU A 166 -14.24 -17.03 12.19
CA GLU A 166 -14.30 -18.25 11.34
C GLU A 166 -13.58 -18.10 10.01
N ARG A 167 -12.76 -17.06 9.83
CA ARG A 167 -11.98 -16.86 8.61
C ARG A 167 -11.16 -18.10 8.22
N PRO A 168 -11.04 -18.42 6.92
CA PRO A 168 -10.30 -19.58 6.46
C PRO A 168 -8.79 -19.44 6.75
N LYS A 169 -8.09 -20.57 6.79
CA LYS A 169 -6.62 -20.57 6.87
C LYS A 169 -6.00 -20.38 5.49
N SER A 170 -4.83 -19.75 5.42
CA SER A 170 -4.12 -19.49 4.15
C SER A 170 -3.94 -20.72 3.24
N PRO A 171 -3.72 -21.97 3.72
CA PRO A 171 -3.68 -23.13 2.86
C PRO A 171 -5.00 -23.44 2.14
N GLU A 172 -6.15 -23.16 2.78
CA GLU A 172 -7.49 -23.47 2.27
C GLU A 172 -7.84 -22.60 1.07
N ILE A 173 -7.42 -21.34 1.06
CA ILE A 173 -7.70 -20.37 -0.04
C ILE A 173 -6.64 -20.37 -1.15
N LYS A 174 -5.65 -21.27 -1.11
CA LYS A 174 -4.49 -21.22 -2.03
C LYS A 174 -4.85 -21.25 -3.51
N ASN A 175 -5.86 -22.02 -3.90
CA ASN A 175 -6.29 -22.11 -5.28
C ASN A 175 -7.05 -20.85 -5.71
N ASP A 176 -7.90 -20.30 -4.84
CA ASP A 176 -8.62 -19.06 -5.08
C ASP A 176 -7.64 -17.88 -5.23
N VAL A 177 -6.59 -17.82 -4.42
CA VAL A 177 -5.52 -16.82 -4.54
C VAL A 177 -4.82 -16.89 -5.91
N ARG A 178 -4.60 -18.10 -6.45
CA ARG A 178 -3.98 -18.25 -7.79
C ARG A 178 -4.89 -17.73 -8.89
N ALA A 179 -6.19 -18.07 -8.83
CA ALA A 179 -7.19 -17.58 -9.76
C ALA A 179 -7.33 -16.05 -9.66
N PHE A 180 -7.49 -15.53 -8.46
CA PHE A 180 -7.57 -14.10 -8.17
C PHE A 180 -6.38 -13.32 -8.73
N ARG A 181 -5.17 -13.83 -8.52
CA ARG A 181 -3.97 -13.21 -9.07
C ARG A 181 -3.98 -13.15 -10.61
N GLN A 182 -4.57 -14.12 -11.27
CA GLN A 182 -4.73 -14.10 -12.73
C GLN A 182 -5.72 -13.02 -13.15
N GLU A 183 -6.86 -12.91 -12.46
CA GLU A 183 -7.87 -11.87 -12.68
C GLU A 183 -7.30 -10.47 -12.50
N LEU A 184 -6.51 -10.25 -11.45
CA LEU A 184 -5.88 -8.95 -11.16
C LEU A 184 -4.85 -8.50 -12.22
N ARG A 185 -4.31 -9.40 -13.04
CA ARG A 185 -3.33 -9.00 -14.08
C ARG A 185 -3.95 -8.12 -15.16
N ASP A 186 -5.24 -8.35 -15.45
CA ASP A 186 -5.98 -7.65 -16.48
C ASP A 186 -6.86 -6.53 -15.92
N ALA A 187 -6.89 -6.40 -14.59
CA ALA A 187 -7.69 -5.41 -13.90
C ALA A 187 -7.01 -4.02 -13.97
N VAL A 188 -7.59 -3.13 -14.76
CA VAL A 188 -7.14 -1.73 -14.93
C VAL A 188 -8.27 -0.77 -14.60
N TYR A 189 -7.94 0.50 -14.37
CA TYR A 189 -8.95 1.55 -14.33
C TYR A 189 -9.47 1.85 -15.73
N HIS A 190 -10.78 2.03 -15.82
CA HIS A 190 -11.45 2.48 -17.05
C HIS A 190 -12.02 3.87 -16.79
N PHE A 191 -11.54 4.87 -17.50
CA PHE A 191 -11.99 6.25 -17.38
C PHE A 191 -11.76 7.01 -18.70
N GLN A 192 -12.49 8.09 -18.89
CA GLN A 192 -12.19 9.09 -19.88
C GLN A 192 -11.45 10.24 -19.19
N GLY A 193 -10.36 10.69 -19.79
CA GLY A 193 -9.64 11.87 -19.30
C GLY A 193 -10.45 13.13 -19.63
N ASP A 194 -10.50 14.05 -18.68
CA ASP A 194 -11.18 15.35 -18.81
C ASP A 194 -10.24 16.53 -18.56
N ALA A 195 -8.95 16.24 -18.27
CA ALA A 195 -7.95 17.27 -18.07
C ALA A 195 -7.59 17.97 -19.38
N ASN A 196 -7.46 19.28 -19.33
CA ASN A 196 -6.93 20.10 -20.42
C ASN A 196 -5.43 20.41 -20.22
N ASN A 197 -4.77 20.99 -21.23
CA ASN A 197 -3.33 21.25 -21.19
C ASN A 197 -2.91 22.35 -20.20
N GLU A 198 -3.84 23.11 -19.66
CA GLU A 198 -3.58 24.21 -18.73
C GLU A 198 -3.79 23.82 -17.27
N GLU A 199 -4.23 22.59 -17.01
CA GLU A 199 -4.54 22.07 -15.68
C GLU A 199 -3.54 21.03 -15.21
N LEU A 200 -3.32 21.00 -13.88
CA LEU A 200 -2.63 19.88 -13.26
C LEU A 200 -3.50 18.62 -13.40
N SER A 201 -2.95 17.60 -14.03
CA SER A 201 -3.65 16.34 -14.26
C SER A 201 -3.08 15.19 -13.43
N VAL A 202 -3.94 14.25 -13.10
CA VAL A 202 -3.59 13.00 -12.41
C VAL A 202 -4.17 11.83 -13.20
N THR A 203 -3.31 10.88 -13.55
CA THR A 203 -3.74 9.63 -14.19
C THR A 203 -3.62 8.51 -13.18
N PRO A 204 -4.75 7.95 -12.67
CA PRO A 204 -4.70 6.82 -11.76
C PRO A 204 -4.27 5.56 -12.52
N LEU A 205 -3.29 4.85 -12.00
CA LEU A 205 -2.77 3.61 -12.56
C LEU A 205 -2.78 2.50 -11.52
N VAL A 206 -3.14 1.32 -11.95
CA VAL A 206 -3.07 0.11 -11.13
C VAL A 206 -2.51 -1.03 -11.97
N GLY A 207 -1.91 -2.02 -11.34
CA GLY A 207 -1.47 -3.19 -12.06
C GLY A 207 -0.70 -4.20 -11.22
N LEU A 208 -0.78 -5.46 -11.63
CA LEU A 208 -0.07 -6.59 -11.04
C LEU A 208 0.90 -7.20 -12.06
N GLY A 209 2.15 -7.41 -11.63
CA GLY A 209 3.18 -8.04 -12.46
C GLY A 209 3.86 -7.08 -13.44
N LYS A 210 5.01 -7.53 -13.97
CA LYS A 210 5.91 -6.69 -14.79
C LYS A 210 5.34 -6.19 -16.12
N SER A 211 4.32 -6.85 -16.64
CA SER A 211 3.69 -6.44 -17.89
C SER A 211 2.44 -5.59 -17.71
N SER A 212 2.13 -5.19 -16.47
CA SER A 212 0.99 -4.32 -16.17
C SER A 212 1.14 -2.94 -16.81
N LEU A 213 0.00 -2.27 -17.05
CA LEU A 213 -0.01 -0.89 -17.56
C LEU A 213 0.82 0.04 -16.67
N LEU A 214 0.68 -0.06 -15.35
CA LEU A 214 1.46 0.74 -14.40
C LEU A 214 2.98 0.59 -14.63
N ASN A 215 3.48 -0.65 -14.70
CA ASN A 215 4.91 -0.89 -14.86
C ASN A 215 5.42 -0.49 -16.25
N LYS A 216 4.61 -0.68 -17.30
CA LYS A 216 4.93 -0.18 -18.65
C LYS A 216 5.00 1.34 -18.68
N THR A 217 4.06 2.03 -18.04
CA THR A 217 4.06 3.50 -17.95
C THR A 217 5.33 4.00 -17.25
N ILE A 218 5.71 3.43 -16.10
CA ILE A 218 6.94 3.79 -15.39
C ILE A 218 8.18 3.55 -16.29
N PHE A 219 8.23 2.39 -16.96
CA PHE A 219 9.32 2.03 -17.85
C PHE A 219 9.52 3.05 -19.00
N HIS A 220 8.41 3.48 -19.62
CA HIS A 220 8.45 4.45 -20.72
C HIS A 220 8.61 5.89 -20.25
N LEU A 221 8.15 6.23 -19.05
CA LEU A 221 8.27 7.58 -18.50
C LEU A 221 9.73 7.93 -18.13
N MET A 222 10.49 6.97 -17.60
CA MET A 222 11.87 7.23 -17.16
C MET A 222 12.78 7.77 -18.28
N PRO A 223 12.83 7.19 -19.49
CA PRO A 223 13.64 7.71 -20.58
C PRO A 223 13.23 9.10 -21.09
N CYS A 224 12.02 9.55 -20.77
CA CYS A 224 11.54 10.88 -21.17
C CYS A 224 12.19 12.02 -20.37
N ALA A 225 13.06 11.75 -19.42
CA ALA A 225 13.79 12.77 -18.69
C ALA A 225 14.76 13.51 -19.61
N GLU A 226 14.50 14.80 -19.87
CA GLU A 226 15.32 15.62 -20.77
C GLU A 226 16.61 16.10 -20.11
N GLN A 227 16.57 16.49 -18.84
CA GLN A 227 17.70 17.05 -18.10
C GLN A 227 18.05 16.24 -16.85
N LYS A 228 17.03 15.92 -16.04
CA LYS A 228 17.23 15.31 -14.73
C LYS A 228 16.13 14.29 -14.42
N LEU A 229 16.53 13.13 -13.90
CA LEU A 229 15.65 12.15 -13.28
C LEU A 229 15.95 12.12 -11.78
N THR A 230 14.94 12.34 -10.94
CA THR A 230 15.03 12.16 -9.48
C THR A 230 14.19 10.97 -9.07
N ILE A 231 14.80 9.99 -8.40
CA ILE A 231 14.14 8.81 -7.85
C ILE A 231 14.22 8.89 -6.33
N CYS A 232 13.06 8.83 -5.66
CA CYS A 232 12.97 8.76 -4.22
C CYS A 232 12.35 7.42 -3.82
N THR A 233 13.07 6.60 -3.07
CA THR A 233 12.61 5.28 -2.66
C THR A 233 13.27 4.85 -1.34
N PRO A 234 12.51 4.25 -0.39
CA PRO A 234 13.12 3.73 0.83
C PRO A 234 14.05 2.53 0.56
N TYR A 235 13.77 1.76 -0.52
CA TYR A 235 14.52 0.55 -0.86
C TYR A 235 14.94 0.58 -2.32
N PHE A 236 16.23 0.58 -2.57
CA PHE A 236 16.74 0.52 -3.94
C PHE A 236 16.84 -0.92 -4.43
N ASN A 237 15.70 -1.46 -4.86
CA ASN A 237 15.55 -2.82 -5.37
C ASN A 237 14.89 -2.84 -6.76
N LEU A 238 15.26 -1.90 -7.61
CA LEU A 238 14.67 -1.71 -8.92
C LEU A 238 14.87 -2.95 -9.82
N PRO A 239 13.86 -3.30 -10.64
CA PRO A 239 14.03 -4.29 -11.69
C PRO A 239 15.16 -3.93 -12.65
N ALA A 240 15.88 -4.94 -13.16
CA ALA A 240 17.03 -4.73 -14.04
C ALA A 240 16.73 -3.87 -15.29
N VAL A 241 15.49 -3.89 -15.77
CA VAL A 241 15.08 -3.05 -16.91
C VAL A 241 15.12 -1.56 -16.58
N LEU A 242 14.73 -1.17 -15.36
CA LEU A 242 14.76 0.22 -14.89
C LEU A 242 16.19 0.65 -14.58
N VAL A 243 17.03 -0.25 -14.05
CA VAL A 243 18.47 0.01 -13.88
C VAL A 243 19.12 0.30 -15.22
N ARG A 244 18.80 -0.45 -16.29
CA ARG A 244 19.30 -0.17 -17.65
C ARG A 244 18.86 1.20 -18.15
N ASN A 245 17.63 1.64 -17.90
CA ASN A 245 17.16 2.99 -18.24
C ASN A 245 17.99 4.07 -17.52
N ILE A 246 18.29 3.88 -16.23
CA ILE A 246 19.15 4.79 -15.45
C ILE A 246 20.55 4.89 -16.10
N ILE A 247 21.14 3.74 -16.40
CA ILE A 247 22.47 3.69 -17.05
C ILE A 247 22.45 4.41 -18.41
N GLN A 248 21.40 4.21 -19.20
CA GLN A 248 21.28 4.88 -20.50
C GLN A 248 21.16 6.40 -20.33
N LEU A 249 20.33 6.89 -19.40
CA LEU A 249 20.21 8.33 -19.13
C LEU A 249 21.57 8.95 -18.73
N LEU A 250 22.35 8.27 -17.90
CA LEU A 250 23.68 8.72 -17.51
C LEU A 250 24.62 8.78 -18.73
N ARG A 251 24.61 7.76 -19.60
CA ARG A 251 25.40 7.74 -20.86
C ARG A 251 25.00 8.86 -21.81
N ASP A 252 23.71 9.24 -21.81
CA ASP A 252 23.19 10.36 -22.61
C ASP A 252 23.46 11.73 -21.95
N GLY A 253 24.29 11.77 -20.89
CA GLY A 253 24.68 13.00 -20.19
C GLY A 253 23.59 13.59 -19.29
N LYS A 254 22.53 12.85 -18.99
CA LYS A 254 21.45 13.33 -18.13
C LYS A 254 21.84 13.19 -16.65
N LYS A 255 21.36 14.12 -15.82
CA LYS A 255 21.56 14.04 -14.37
C LYS A 255 20.59 13.02 -13.76
N VAL A 256 21.11 12.08 -12.98
CA VAL A 256 20.30 11.15 -12.20
C VAL A 256 20.57 11.37 -10.71
N GLU A 257 19.53 11.59 -9.94
CA GLU A 257 19.59 11.76 -8.50
C GLU A 257 18.74 10.66 -7.82
N ILE A 258 19.35 9.93 -6.89
CA ILE A 258 18.67 8.84 -6.19
C ILE A 258 18.72 9.12 -4.70
N ILE A 259 17.53 9.32 -4.11
CA ILE A 259 17.34 9.51 -2.67
C ILE A 259 16.84 8.20 -2.10
N VAL A 260 17.62 7.59 -1.22
CA VAL A 260 17.29 6.30 -0.58
C VAL A 260 17.21 6.44 0.93
N GLY A 261 16.39 5.63 1.56
CA GLY A 261 16.32 5.54 3.01
C GLY A 261 17.63 5.00 3.62
N ASP A 262 17.98 5.46 4.81
CA ASP A 262 19.08 4.85 5.58
C ASP A 262 18.75 3.40 5.95
N LYS A 263 19.78 2.59 6.16
CA LYS A 263 19.62 1.18 6.56
C LYS A 263 18.76 1.01 7.81
N THR A 264 18.87 1.96 8.76
CA THR A 264 18.14 1.94 10.02
C THR A 264 16.65 2.25 9.87
N ALA A 265 16.26 2.89 8.77
CA ALA A 265 14.86 3.16 8.43
C ALA A 265 14.19 1.99 7.70
N ASN A 266 14.94 0.95 7.34
CA ASN A 266 14.41 -0.23 6.67
C ASN A 266 13.63 -1.11 7.65
N ASP A 267 12.47 -1.64 7.24
CA ASP A 267 11.62 -2.51 8.06
C ASP A 267 12.32 -3.83 8.49
N PHE A 268 13.32 -4.24 7.74
CA PHE A 268 14.10 -5.45 8.00
C PHE A 268 15.40 -5.17 8.73
N PHE A 269 15.65 -3.92 9.13
CA PHE A 269 16.84 -3.60 9.92
C PHE A 269 16.74 -4.22 11.31
N ILE A 270 17.77 -4.96 11.66
CA ILE A 270 17.93 -5.56 13.00
C ILE A 270 19.13 -4.85 13.65
N PRO A 271 18.93 -4.18 14.81
CA PRO A 271 20.03 -3.57 15.57
C PRO A 271 21.09 -4.59 15.95
N GLU A 272 22.33 -4.12 16.14
CA GLU A 272 23.50 -5.00 16.41
C GLU A 272 23.42 -5.71 17.77
N ASP A 273 22.61 -5.19 18.71
CA ASP A 273 22.32 -5.79 20.02
C ASP A 273 21.30 -6.94 19.95
N GLN A 274 20.70 -7.17 18.77
CA GLN A 274 19.72 -8.24 18.56
C GLN A 274 20.32 -9.42 17.78
N PRO A 275 19.85 -10.65 18.01
CA PRO A 275 20.31 -11.82 17.25
C PRO A 275 20.09 -11.64 15.75
N PHE A 276 21.14 -11.87 14.96
CA PHE A 276 21.07 -11.77 13.50
C PHE A 276 20.05 -12.77 12.93
N LYS A 277 19.17 -12.28 12.07
CA LYS A 277 18.31 -13.10 11.21
C LYS A 277 18.64 -12.80 9.76
N ILE A 278 18.55 -13.79 8.89
CA ILE A 278 18.89 -13.69 7.44
C ILE A 278 18.17 -12.51 6.77
N ILE A 279 16.94 -12.21 7.17
CA ILE A 279 16.17 -11.09 6.66
C ILE A 279 16.84 -9.73 6.93
N GLY A 280 17.62 -9.61 8.01
CA GLY A 280 18.40 -8.42 8.35
C GLY A 280 19.54 -8.11 7.37
N ALA A 281 19.86 -9.00 6.44
CA ALA A 281 20.81 -8.74 5.37
C ALA A 281 20.24 -7.83 4.26
N LEU A 282 18.91 -7.79 4.07
CA LEU A 282 18.26 -7.01 3.01
C LEU A 282 18.61 -5.51 3.02
N PRO A 283 18.62 -4.79 4.16
CA PRO A 283 19.02 -3.39 4.21
C PRO A 283 20.43 -3.13 3.68
N HIS A 284 21.35 -4.08 3.89
CA HIS A 284 22.74 -3.96 3.42
C HIS A 284 22.85 -4.14 1.91
N PHE A 285 22.07 -5.03 1.31
CA PHE A 285 21.99 -5.20 -0.15
C PHE A 285 21.40 -3.96 -0.83
N HIS A 286 20.31 -3.42 -0.31
CA HIS A 286 19.66 -2.21 -0.85
C HIS A 286 20.59 -0.99 -0.85
N ARG A 287 21.52 -0.89 0.10
CA ARG A 287 22.52 0.20 0.15
C ARG A 287 23.66 0.03 -0.86
N ARG A 288 23.99 -1.19 -1.26
CA ARG A 288 25.09 -1.46 -2.20
C ARG A 288 24.75 -1.14 -3.64
N ALA A 289 23.52 -1.46 -4.07
CA ALA A 289 23.12 -1.34 -5.46
C ALA A 289 23.31 0.05 -6.10
N PRO A 290 22.96 1.19 -5.44
CA PRO A 290 23.25 2.52 -6.00
C PRO A 290 24.72 2.82 -6.17
N ARG A 291 25.57 2.30 -5.26
CA ARG A 291 27.03 2.49 -5.34
C ARG A 291 27.67 1.72 -6.50
N GLU A 292 27.14 0.54 -6.82
CA GLU A 292 27.58 -0.26 -7.94
C GLU A 292 27.23 0.39 -9.28
N ILE A 293 26.04 1.00 -9.40
CA ILE A 293 25.66 1.78 -10.59
C ILE A 293 26.60 2.97 -10.78
N GLY A 294 26.91 3.73 -9.71
CA GLY A 294 27.85 4.85 -9.78
C GLY A 294 29.27 4.45 -10.19
N ARG A 295 29.74 3.25 -9.77
CA ARG A 295 31.07 2.73 -10.15
C ARG A 295 31.14 2.23 -11.59
N ALA A 296 30.05 1.80 -12.17
CA ALA A 296 30.01 1.34 -13.57
C ALA A 296 30.15 2.49 -14.59
N HIS A 297 30.22 3.74 -14.12
CA HIS A 297 30.27 4.94 -14.93
C HIS A 297 31.57 5.75 -14.74
N VAL A 298 32.51 5.29 -13.91
CA VAL A 298 33.86 5.79 -13.78
C VAL A 298 34.78 4.80 -14.48
#